data_12ed044d062feaf6516cabfd91ffead3
#
_entry.id   12ed044d062feaf6516cabfd91ffead3
#
_cell.length_a   1.000
_cell.length_b   1.000
_cell.length_c   1.000
_cell.angle_alpha   90.00
_cell.angle_beta   90.00
_cell.angle_gamma   90.00
#
_symmetry.space_group_name_H-M   'P 1'
#
loop_
_entity.id
_entity.type
_entity.pdbx_description
1 polymer ?
#
loop_
_entity_poly.entity_id
_entity_poly.type
_entity_poly.pdbx_seq_one_letter_code
_entity_poly.pdbx_strand_id
1 'polypeptide(L)'
;FFGNPDKSLLLLKATGQVPHGGGARLAKSSSGYVAIRSWIAQGAQMDAAASPKLVNVDIVPNKGTLRRQATQQLKALARYSDGSVRDVTSMALFEANDKAMAEVSESGLVKVFDLPGKVSVMVRYQTRVAVFNASIPLGAPVEALPPVKNFVDTSVFANLKELGIPPSPVCDDATFLRRVTLDIAGRLPTDAEAKAFLADKSADKRDKWIDELLRSPDYADFFAGKWTAVLKNRRDDESDLVSNFAFHAWVRDSLLANKPYDQFVRELMGATSTIIENPPVAWYKRVKDPKTQIEDVAQLFLGVRVQCAQCHHHPFERWSQDDYYSLAAFFSQVGRKPSATRGEDLIFHKRGMATATNMKTRVALKPAAFGDVVPAIAPDEDPRLRLADWMKSPKNPFFAKVLVNRYWKHFFQRGLIEPEDDIRDSNPPSNPELLAALEKHFLDSKFDLKELVRAITRSNAYQLSSMPNKHNLG
;
A
#
# COMPACT_ATOMS: atom_id res chain seq x y z
N PHE A 1 37.41 14.95 18.04
CA PHE A 1 38.58 15.28 18.91
C PHE A 1 39.62 14.16 18.73
N PHE A 2 40.54 14.33 17.80
CA PHE A 2 41.44 13.27 17.34
C PHE A 2 42.42 12.79 18.42
N GLY A 3 42.94 13.71 19.25
CA GLY A 3 43.89 13.38 20.29
C GLY A 3 43.31 12.61 21.48
N ASN A 4 42.01 12.67 21.66
CA ASN A 4 41.29 11.86 22.63
C ASN A 4 39.90 11.46 22.06
N PRO A 5 39.82 10.41 21.25
CA PRO A 5 38.60 9.98 20.60
C PRO A 5 37.42 9.77 21.55
N ASP A 6 37.65 9.28 22.75
CA ASP A 6 36.62 9.02 23.76
C ASP A 6 35.92 10.30 24.25
N LYS A 7 36.55 11.47 24.09
CA LYS A 7 35.95 12.79 24.37
C LYS A 7 35.32 13.45 23.15
N SER A 8 35.25 12.77 21.99
CA SER A 8 34.56 13.29 20.86
C SER A 8 33.05 13.37 21.10
N LEU A 9 32.43 14.50 20.77
CA LEU A 9 30.98 14.69 20.92
C LEU A 9 30.16 13.62 20.20
N LEU A 10 30.68 13.08 19.10
CA LEU A 10 30.04 11.97 18.37
C LEU A 10 29.88 10.76 19.30
N LEU A 11 30.92 10.35 20.01
CA LEU A 11 30.87 9.22 20.93
C LEU A 11 30.13 9.55 22.23
N LEU A 12 30.36 10.74 22.79
CA LEU A 12 29.70 11.17 24.03
C LEU A 12 28.18 11.24 23.88
N LYS A 13 27.69 11.79 22.75
CA LYS A 13 26.25 11.83 22.46
C LYS A 13 25.70 10.43 22.21
N ALA A 14 26.35 9.66 21.34
CA ALA A 14 25.89 8.32 20.99
C ALA A 14 25.82 7.36 22.20
N THR A 15 26.68 7.56 23.20
CA THR A 15 26.69 6.76 24.43
C THR A 15 25.86 7.38 25.58
N GLY A 16 25.17 8.50 25.34
CA GLY A 16 24.34 9.18 26.34
C GLY A 16 25.11 9.90 27.45
N GLN A 17 26.44 10.09 27.32
CA GLN A 17 27.26 10.81 28.29
C GLN A 17 27.07 12.34 28.24
N VAL A 18 26.52 12.84 27.14
CA VAL A 18 26.10 14.24 26.96
C VAL A 18 24.62 14.22 26.51
N PRO A 19 23.76 15.01 27.16
CA PRO A 19 22.36 15.08 26.83
C PRO A 19 22.13 15.47 25.36
N HIS A 20 21.25 14.76 24.67
CA HIS A 20 20.75 15.07 23.32
C HIS A 20 19.46 14.33 23.02
N GLY A 21 18.67 14.76 22.02
CA GLY A 21 17.35 14.21 21.70
C GLY A 21 17.35 12.75 21.23
N GLY A 22 18.51 12.18 20.84
CA GLY A 22 18.64 10.81 20.35
C GLY A 22 18.77 9.71 21.42
N GLY A 23 19.01 10.08 22.69
CA GLY A 23 19.27 9.12 23.77
C GLY A 23 20.57 8.32 23.60
N ALA A 24 20.80 7.32 24.44
CA ALA A 24 21.93 6.39 24.30
C ALA A 24 21.63 5.35 23.21
N ARG A 25 22.44 5.32 22.16
CA ARG A 25 22.28 4.43 21.00
C ARG A 25 23.44 3.48 20.80
N LEU A 26 24.54 3.68 21.52
CA LEU A 26 25.79 2.95 21.34
C LEU A 26 26.36 2.56 22.70
N ALA A 27 26.51 1.27 22.95
CA ALA A 27 27.22 0.79 24.14
C ALA A 27 28.74 0.89 23.91
N LYS A 28 29.49 1.28 24.95
CA LYS A 28 30.97 1.36 24.87
C LYS A 28 31.63 0.01 24.53
N SER A 29 31.00 -1.09 24.89
CA SER A 29 31.44 -2.47 24.56
C SER A 29 31.11 -2.91 23.16
N SER A 30 30.33 -2.14 22.39
CA SER A 30 29.89 -2.54 21.05
C SER A 30 31.00 -2.41 20.01
N SER A 31 30.97 -3.26 18.99
CA SER A 31 31.86 -3.17 17.83
C SER A 31 31.75 -1.82 17.11
N GLY A 32 30.54 -1.24 17.06
CA GLY A 32 30.28 0.08 16.50
C GLY A 32 31.03 1.19 17.25
N TYR A 33 31.07 1.14 18.59
CA TYR A 33 31.87 2.09 19.37
C TYR A 33 33.36 1.98 19.05
N VAL A 34 33.89 0.76 19.03
CA VAL A 34 35.30 0.50 18.71
C VAL A 34 35.64 1.00 17.29
N ALA A 35 34.79 0.73 16.32
CA ALA A 35 34.99 1.17 14.95
C ALA A 35 35.00 2.72 14.83
N ILE A 36 34.00 3.42 15.39
CA ILE A 36 33.95 4.89 15.37
C ILE A 36 35.13 5.51 16.11
N ARG A 37 35.48 4.96 17.28
CA ARG A 37 36.63 5.40 18.05
C ARG A 37 37.93 5.27 17.28
N SER A 38 38.14 4.11 16.60
CA SER A 38 39.31 3.86 15.76
C SER A 38 39.38 4.81 14.57
N TRP A 39 38.23 5.02 13.90
CA TRP A 39 38.13 5.98 12.79
C TRP A 39 38.48 7.42 13.23
N ILE A 40 38.01 7.87 14.38
CA ILE A 40 38.38 9.18 14.95
C ILE A 40 39.88 9.23 15.25
N ALA A 41 40.45 8.16 15.85
CA ALA A 41 41.87 8.10 16.17
C ALA A 41 42.76 8.18 14.91
N GLN A 42 42.26 7.66 13.77
CA GLN A 42 42.91 7.70 12.47
C GLN A 42 42.69 9.02 11.72
N GLY A 43 42.10 10.04 12.32
CA GLY A 43 41.91 11.36 11.77
C GLY A 43 40.53 11.56 11.08
N ALA A 44 39.58 10.64 11.29
CA ALA A 44 38.20 10.72 10.78
C ALA A 44 38.10 11.06 9.29
N GLN A 45 38.95 10.47 8.48
CA GLN A 45 38.98 10.69 7.04
C GLN A 45 37.68 10.18 6.42
N MET A 46 37.12 10.94 5.49
CA MET A 46 35.98 10.54 4.70
C MET A 46 36.41 9.56 3.61
N ASP A 47 35.50 8.69 3.20
CA ASP A 47 35.75 7.77 2.10
C ASP A 47 36.21 8.52 0.85
N ALA A 48 37.23 7.97 0.17
CA ALA A 48 37.66 8.48 -1.13
C ALA A 48 36.52 8.32 -2.17
N ALA A 49 36.48 9.21 -3.16
CA ALA A 49 35.48 9.13 -4.23
C ALA A 49 35.47 7.78 -4.97
N ALA A 50 36.60 7.08 -5.00
CA ALA A 50 36.79 5.75 -5.57
C ALA A 50 36.46 4.60 -4.61
N SER A 51 36.06 4.88 -3.37
CA SER A 51 35.68 3.82 -2.42
C SER A 51 34.50 3.00 -2.95
N PRO A 52 34.52 1.66 -2.75
CA PRO A 52 33.44 0.78 -3.20
C PRO A 52 32.09 1.22 -2.62
N LYS A 53 31.10 1.39 -3.49
CA LYS A 53 29.73 1.80 -3.11
C LYS A 53 28.87 0.58 -2.93
N LEU A 54 27.98 0.63 -1.95
CA LEU A 54 26.96 -0.43 -1.76
C LEU A 54 26.02 -0.46 -2.98
N VAL A 55 26.00 -1.60 -3.68
CA VAL A 55 25.13 -1.85 -4.83
C VAL A 55 23.83 -2.50 -4.40
N ASN A 56 23.92 -3.58 -3.60
CA ASN A 56 22.78 -4.35 -3.14
C ASN A 56 23.05 -5.02 -1.78
N VAL A 57 22.00 -5.45 -1.12
CA VAL A 57 22.05 -6.40 0.00
C VAL A 57 21.26 -7.65 -0.39
N ASP A 58 21.86 -8.82 -0.18
CA ASP A 58 21.18 -10.10 -0.35
C ASP A 58 20.92 -10.70 1.02
N ILE A 59 19.87 -11.53 1.11
CA ILE A 59 19.55 -12.31 2.29
C ILE A 59 19.66 -13.81 1.99
N VAL A 60 20.25 -14.57 2.90
CA VAL A 60 20.45 -16.02 2.73
C VAL A 60 19.97 -16.75 3.98
N PRO A 61 19.00 -17.68 3.85
CA PRO A 61 18.20 -17.92 2.64
C PRO A 61 17.25 -16.74 2.36
N ASN A 62 16.74 -16.61 1.13
CA ASN A 62 15.73 -15.58 0.77
C ASN A 62 14.29 -16.10 0.84
N LYS A 63 14.12 -17.43 0.95
CA LYS A 63 12.81 -18.07 1.15
C LYS A 63 12.98 -19.38 1.90
N GLY A 64 11.92 -19.83 2.57
CA GLY A 64 11.90 -21.12 3.26
C GLY A 64 10.52 -21.57 3.66
N THR A 65 10.34 -22.86 3.84
CA THR A 65 9.17 -23.45 4.47
C THR A 65 9.55 -23.87 5.88
N LEU A 66 8.93 -23.28 6.87
CA LEU A 66 9.24 -23.50 8.28
C LEU A 66 8.07 -24.19 8.99
N ARG A 67 8.39 -25.19 9.79
CA ARG A 67 7.40 -25.76 10.70
C ARG A 67 7.01 -24.72 11.74
N ARG A 68 5.79 -24.76 12.24
CA ARG A 68 5.35 -23.94 13.38
C ARG A 68 6.33 -24.07 14.55
N GLN A 69 6.60 -22.97 15.26
CA GLN A 69 7.57 -22.84 16.35
C GLN A 69 9.05 -23.05 15.94
N ALA A 70 9.36 -23.20 14.65
CA ALA A 70 10.74 -23.38 14.19
C ALA A 70 11.51 -22.05 14.15
N THR A 71 12.83 -22.15 14.05
CA THR A 71 13.75 -21.04 13.89
C THR A 71 14.51 -21.14 12.57
N GLN A 72 14.93 -19.99 12.02
CA GLN A 72 15.78 -19.88 10.85
C GLN A 72 16.80 -18.78 11.04
N GLN A 73 18.08 -19.11 10.93
CA GLN A 73 19.14 -18.11 10.89
C GLN A 73 19.23 -17.48 9.50
N LEU A 74 19.22 -16.16 9.45
CA LEU A 74 19.43 -15.38 8.24
C LEU A 74 20.82 -14.75 8.24
N LYS A 75 21.39 -14.56 7.04
CA LYS A 75 22.62 -13.78 6.81
C LYS A 75 22.33 -12.65 5.84
N ALA A 76 22.82 -11.46 6.14
CA ALA A 76 22.77 -10.31 5.27
C ALA A 76 24.14 -10.13 4.58
N LEU A 77 24.16 -10.17 3.24
CA LEU A 77 25.37 -10.08 2.44
C LEU A 77 25.34 -8.80 1.60
N ALA A 78 26.19 -7.84 1.91
CA ALA A 78 26.32 -6.59 1.17
C ALA A 78 27.23 -6.78 -0.04
N ARG A 79 26.74 -6.40 -1.24
CA ARG A 79 27.50 -6.38 -2.49
C ARG A 79 27.96 -4.96 -2.82
N TYR A 80 29.21 -4.80 -3.13
CA TYR A 80 29.82 -3.52 -3.45
C TYR A 80 30.18 -3.40 -4.93
N SER A 81 30.40 -2.17 -5.39
CA SER A 81 30.70 -1.83 -6.80
C SER A 81 32.02 -2.40 -7.33
N ASP A 82 32.92 -2.83 -6.45
CA ASP A 82 34.18 -3.52 -6.77
C ASP A 82 34.02 -5.04 -6.90
N GLY A 83 32.77 -5.56 -6.77
CA GLY A 83 32.46 -6.97 -6.78
C GLY A 83 32.65 -7.67 -5.42
N SER A 84 33.16 -7.00 -4.40
CA SER A 84 33.31 -7.58 -3.05
C SER A 84 31.96 -7.86 -2.40
N VAL A 85 31.91 -8.92 -1.61
CA VAL A 85 30.75 -9.31 -0.79
C VAL A 85 31.16 -9.38 0.66
N ARG A 86 30.39 -8.72 1.55
CA ARG A 86 30.68 -8.68 2.99
C ARG A 86 29.47 -9.16 3.79
N ASP A 87 29.71 -9.98 4.80
CA ASP A 87 28.68 -10.31 5.79
C ASP A 87 28.43 -9.10 6.69
N VAL A 88 27.23 -8.55 6.61
CA VAL A 88 26.80 -7.38 7.37
C VAL A 88 25.65 -7.71 8.34
N THR A 89 25.45 -8.98 8.64
CA THR A 89 24.36 -9.48 9.49
C THR A 89 24.28 -8.73 10.82
N SER A 90 25.39 -8.53 11.50
CA SER A 90 25.44 -7.79 12.79
C SER A 90 25.23 -6.27 12.69
N MET A 91 25.21 -5.72 11.46
CA MET A 91 25.02 -4.29 11.18
C MET A 91 23.70 -4.02 10.48
N ALA A 92 22.98 -5.06 10.08
CA ALA A 92 21.69 -4.96 9.42
C ALA A 92 20.55 -4.83 10.43
N LEU A 93 19.50 -4.15 10.03
CA LEU A 93 18.23 -4.11 10.77
C LEU A 93 17.31 -5.19 10.21
N PHE A 94 16.72 -5.97 11.12
CA PHE A 94 15.76 -7.02 10.79
C PHE A 94 14.39 -6.67 11.37
N GLU A 95 13.32 -6.89 10.60
CA GLU A 95 11.94 -6.65 11.06
C GLU A 95 10.96 -7.58 10.37
N ALA A 96 10.12 -8.28 11.15
CA ALA A 96 9.02 -9.07 10.62
C ALA A 96 7.83 -8.17 10.25
N ASN A 97 7.18 -8.41 9.12
CA ASN A 97 6.01 -7.67 8.67
C ASN A 97 4.75 -8.01 9.48
N ASP A 98 4.70 -9.19 10.09
CA ASP A 98 3.62 -9.62 10.99
C ASP A 98 4.22 -10.18 12.28
N LYS A 99 4.15 -9.38 13.36
CA LYS A 99 4.70 -9.74 14.69
C LYS A 99 3.87 -10.80 15.42
N ALA A 100 2.66 -11.10 14.96
CA ALA A 100 1.87 -12.21 15.48
C ALA A 100 2.32 -13.55 14.89
N MET A 101 2.99 -13.53 13.73
CA MET A 101 3.47 -14.72 13.04
C MET A 101 4.95 -15.03 13.28
N ALA A 102 5.79 -14.01 13.47
CA ALA A 102 7.22 -14.19 13.68
C ALA A 102 7.87 -13.03 14.45
N GLU A 103 8.94 -13.36 15.14
CA GLU A 103 9.92 -12.41 15.68
C GLU A 103 11.30 -12.63 15.05
N VAL A 104 12.14 -11.61 15.06
CA VAL A 104 13.51 -11.72 14.56
C VAL A 104 14.45 -10.97 15.49
N SER A 105 15.58 -11.60 15.83
CA SER A 105 16.61 -10.98 16.67
C SER A 105 17.51 -10.03 15.87
N GLU A 106 18.27 -9.19 16.56
CA GLU A 106 19.30 -8.34 15.96
C GLU A 106 20.40 -9.14 15.24
N SER A 107 20.60 -10.41 15.59
CA SER A 107 21.53 -11.31 14.91
C SER A 107 20.93 -12.04 13.70
N GLY A 108 19.69 -11.73 13.33
CA GLY A 108 19.01 -12.34 12.19
C GLY A 108 18.42 -13.73 12.45
N LEU A 109 18.25 -14.13 13.72
CA LEU A 109 17.55 -15.37 14.06
C LEU A 109 16.04 -15.11 14.04
N VAL A 110 15.36 -15.66 13.05
CA VAL A 110 13.89 -15.67 12.92
C VAL A 110 13.33 -16.82 13.75
N LYS A 111 12.29 -16.55 14.53
CA LYS A 111 11.45 -17.56 15.19
C LYS A 111 10.01 -17.37 14.73
N VAL A 112 9.44 -18.37 14.09
CA VAL A 112 8.04 -18.37 13.70
C VAL A 112 7.17 -18.93 14.81
N PHE A 113 5.93 -18.42 14.91
CA PHE A 113 4.96 -18.83 15.92
C PHE A 113 3.99 -19.90 15.40
N ASP A 114 2.86 -20.07 16.09
CA ASP A 114 1.92 -21.16 15.81
C ASP A 114 0.84 -20.80 14.77
N LEU A 115 0.90 -19.62 14.16
CA LEU A 115 -0.04 -19.19 13.14
C LEU A 115 0.41 -19.68 11.75
N PRO A 116 -0.40 -20.50 11.05
CA PRO A 116 -0.10 -20.91 9.67
C PRO A 116 -0.32 -19.75 8.71
N GLY A 117 0.49 -19.71 7.65
CA GLY A 117 0.37 -18.65 6.63
C GLY A 117 1.72 -18.30 6.02
N LYS A 118 1.85 -17.07 5.54
CA LYS A 118 3.11 -16.53 4.99
C LYS A 118 3.50 -15.29 5.77
N VAL A 119 4.76 -15.20 6.15
CA VAL A 119 5.36 -14.06 6.85
C VAL A 119 6.67 -13.69 6.17
N SER A 120 6.98 -12.39 6.18
CA SER A 120 8.19 -11.86 5.58
C SER A 120 9.04 -11.13 6.61
N VAL A 121 10.36 -11.31 6.51
CA VAL A 121 11.33 -10.58 7.33
C VAL A 121 12.14 -9.66 6.43
N MET A 122 11.97 -8.36 6.63
CA MET A 122 12.78 -7.33 6.01
C MET A 122 14.18 -7.33 6.62
N VAL A 123 15.16 -7.17 5.75
CA VAL A 123 16.56 -6.92 6.12
C VAL A 123 16.98 -5.61 5.49
N ARG A 124 17.44 -4.67 6.28
CA ARG A 124 17.93 -3.38 5.80
C ARG A 124 19.37 -3.16 6.21
N TYR A 125 20.20 -2.80 5.24
CA TYR A 125 21.55 -2.32 5.46
C TYR A 125 21.78 -1.05 4.66
N GLN A 126 22.09 0.05 5.36
CA GLN A 126 22.16 1.40 4.78
C GLN A 126 20.88 1.76 3.98
N THR A 127 20.99 1.98 2.68
CA THR A 127 19.88 2.36 1.78
C THR A 127 19.29 1.18 1.01
N ARG A 128 19.70 -0.07 1.30
CA ARG A 128 19.26 -1.27 0.57
C ARG A 128 18.43 -2.16 1.47
N VAL A 129 17.43 -2.79 0.85
CA VAL A 129 16.48 -3.70 1.50
C VAL A 129 16.48 -5.04 0.77
N ALA A 130 16.39 -6.12 1.52
CA ALA A 130 16.12 -7.47 1.04
C ALA A 130 15.04 -8.11 1.90
N VAL A 131 14.38 -9.16 1.40
CA VAL A 131 13.29 -9.82 2.11
C VAL A 131 13.48 -11.33 2.13
N PHE A 132 13.34 -11.92 3.31
CA PHE A 132 13.17 -13.36 3.49
C PHE A 132 11.69 -13.66 3.58
N ASN A 133 11.20 -14.61 2.77
CA ASN A 133 9.81 -15.05 2.75
C ASN A 133 9.68 -16.46 3.35
N ALA A 134 8.89 -16.59 4.40
CA ALA A 134 8.62 -17.88 5.05
C ALA A 134 7.17 -18.31 4.81
N SER A 135 6.98 -19.55 4.34
CA SER A 135 5.70 -20.27 4.39
C SER A 135 5.66 -21.11 5.67
N ILE A 136 4.58 -20.99 6.45
CA ILE A 136 4.35 -21.72 7.69
C ILE A 136 3.10 -22.61 7.50
N PRO A 137 3.24 -23.85 7.00
CA PRO A 137 2.09 -24.69 6.74
C PRO A 137 1.38 -25.13 8.04
N LEU A 138 0.05 -25.19 7.98
CA LEU A 138 -0.75 -25.95 8.94
C LEU A 138 -0.44 -27.46 8.79
N GLY A 139 -0.25 -27.89 7.53
CA GLY A 139 0.15 -29.27 7.22
C GLY A 139 -0.99 -30.28 7.31
N ALA A 140 -2.24 -29.83 7.36
CA ALA A 140 -3.38 -30.75 7.30
C ALA A 140 -3.61 -31.22 5.85
N PRO A 141 -4.13 -32.45 5.64
CA PRO A 141 -4.42 -32.95 4.31
C PRO A 141 -5.60 -32.18 3.69
N VAL A 142 -5.40 -31.63 2.50
CA VAL A 142 -6.45 -30.98 1.70
C VAL A 142 -7.01 -32.00 0.73
N GLU A 143 -7.99 -32.79 1.17
CA GLU A 143 -8.55 -33.91 0.41
C GLU A 143 -9.51 -33.48 -0.67
N ALA A 144 -10.32 -32.43 -0.40
CA ALA A 144 -11.32 -31.92 -1.35
C ALA A 144 -11.29 -30.38 -1.38
N LEU A 145 -11.30 -29.86 -2.59
CA LEU A 145 -11.49 -28.42 -2.85
C LEU A 145 -12.78 -28.24 -3.63
N PRO A 146 -13.51 -27.14 -3.43
CA PRO A 146 -14.63 -26.79 -4.30
C PRO A 146 -14.19 -26.67 -5.78
N PRO A 147 -15.09 -26.84 -6.74
CA PRO A 147 -14.77 -26.60 -8.14
C PRO A 147 -14.22 -25.21 -8.37
N VAL A 148 -13.26 -25.08 -9.27
CA VAL A 148 -12.72 -23.78 -9.69
C VAL A 148 -13.74 -23.10 -10.61
N LYS A 149 -14.22 -21.90 -10.23
CA LYS A 149 -15.09 -21.08 -11.06
C LYS A 149 -14.31 -20.06 -11.88
N ASN A 150 -13.26 -19.50 -11.31
CA ASN A 150 -12.44 -18.50 -12.00
C ASN A 150 -11.00 -18.46 -11.45
N PHE A 151 -10.19 -17.51 -11.93
CA PHE A 151 -8.77 -17.35 -11.57
C PHE A 151 -8.55 -17.07 -10.08
N VAL A 152 -9.53 -16.48 -9.38
CA VAL A 152 -9.46 -16.26 -7.91
C VAL A 152 -9.38 -17.60 -7.20
N ASP A 153 -10.27 -18.53 -7.54
CA ASP A 153 -10.25 -19.89 -6.98
C ASP A 153 -8.95 -20.61 -7.27
N THR A 154 -8.45 -20.50 -8.50
CA THR A 154 -7.19 -21.13 -8.91
C THR A 154 -6.06 -20.71 -7.97
N SER A 155 -5.89 -19.41 -7.72
CA SER A 155 -4.80 -18.89 -6.91
C SER A 155 -5.02 -19.14 -5.41
N VAL A 156 -6.25 -18.98 -4.91
CA VAL A 156 -6.58 -19.21 -3.50
C VAL A 156 -6.42 -20.68 -3.15
N PHE A 157 -6.97 -21.59 -3.96
CA PHE A 157 -6.93 -23.03 -3.66
C PHE A 157 -5.53 -23.61 -3.81
N ALA A 158 -4.72 -23.10 -4.74
CA ALA A 158 -3.30 -23.47 -4.81
C ALA A 158 -2.56 -23.10 -3.53
N ASN A 159 -2.78 -21.88 -2.99
CA ASN A 159 -2.17 -21.43 -1.75
C ASN A 159 -2.67 -22.22 -0.52
N LEU A 160 -3.96 -22.55 -0.46
CA LEU A 160 -4.51 -23.39 0.61
C LEU A 160 -3.90 -24.79 0.60
N LYS A 161 -3.70 -25.37 -0.59
CA LYS A 161 -3.04 -26.67 -0.77
C LYS A 161 -1.57 -26.63 -0.37
N GLU A 162 -0.84 -25.56 -0.76
CA GLU A 162 0.56 -25.34 -0.38
C GLU A 162 0.72 -25.30 1.14
N LEU A 163 -0.18 -24.56 1.81
CA LEU A 163 -0.14 -24.39 3.25
C LEU A 163 -0.79 -25.53 4.04
N GLY A 164 -1.42 -26.49 3.35
CA GLY A 164 -2.16 -27.57 4.01
C GLY A 164 -3.31 -27.05 4.87
N ILE A 165 -4.09 -26.10 4.36
CA ILE A 165 -5.24 -25.49 5.03
C ILE A 165 -6.54 -25.96 4.34
N PRO A 166 -7.23 -26.97 4.87
CA PRO A 166 -8.50 -27.43 4.30
C PRO A 166 -9.57 -26.34 4.43
N PRO A 167 -10.19 -25.89 3.33
CA PRO A 167 -11.28 -24.91 3.41
C PRO A 167 -12.55 -25.53 3.96
N SER A 168 -13.43 -24.70 4.50
CA SER A 168 -14.82 -25.08 4.78
C SER A 168 -15.57 -25.26 3.45
N PRO A 169 -16.71 -26.00 3.43
CA PRO A 169 -17.51 -26.18 2.22
C PRO A 169 -18.10 -24.84 1.72
N VAL A 170 -18.60 -24.83 0.51
CA VAL A 170 -19.39 -23.70 0.00
C VAL A 170 -20.63 -23.52 0.90
N CYS A 171 -20.95 -22.28 1.28
CA CYS A 171 -22.06 -21.96 2.15
C CYS A 171 -23.42 -22.22 1.46
N ASP A 172 -24.46 -22.37 2.24
CA ASP A 172 -25.83 -22.45 1.75
C ASP A 172 -26.30 -21.13 1.10
N ASP A 173 -27.43 -21.18 0.43
CA ASP A 173 -27.98 -20.06 -0.32
C ASP A 173 -28.46 -18.90 0.58
N ALA A 174 -28.93 -19.17 1.78
CA ALA A 174 -29.38 -18.13 2.70
C ALA A 174 -28.17 -17.34 3.26
N THR A 175 -27.12 -18.06 3.61
CA THR A 175 -25.84 -17.47 4.04
C THR A 175 -25.20 -16.65 2.92
N PHE A 176 -25.18 -17.19 1.69
CA PHE A 176 -24.67 -16.48 0.52
C PHE A 176 -25.46 -15.19 0.28
N LEU A 177 -26.78 -15.29 0.18
CA LEU A 177 -27.66 -14.15 -0.08
C LEU A 177 -27.43 -13.01 0.93
N ARG A 178 -27.43 -13.34 2.22
CA ARG A 178 -27.20 -12.36 3.28
C ARG A 178 -25.82 -11.69 3.11
N ARG A 179 -24.77 -12.48 2.95
CA ARG A 179 -23.38 -11.99 2.84
C ARG A 179 -23.21 -11.06 1.65
N VAL A 180 -23.57 -11.54 0.47
CA VAL A 180 -23.32 -10.79 -0.78
C VAL A 180 -24.15 -9.50 -0.86
N THR A 181 -25.37 -9.49 -0.31
CA THR A 181 -26.21 -8.29 -0.24
C THR A 181 -25.62 -7.25 0.72
N LEU A 182 -25.10 -7.68 1.86
CA LEU A 182 -24.39 -6.80 2.80
C LEU A 182 -23.09 -6.24 2.17
N ASP A 183 -22.31 -7.09 1.52
CA ASP A 183 -20.99 -6.71 1.01
C ASP A 183 -21.06 -5.84 -0.25
N ILE A 184 -22.10 -5.98 -1.07
CA ILE A 184 -22.28 -5.18 -2.30
C ILE A 184 -23.21 -3.98 -2.09
N ALA A 185 -24.31 -4.16 -1.39
CA ALA A 185 -25.36 -3.14 -1.26
C ALA A 185 -25.44 -2.48 0.13
N GLY A 186 -24.67 -2.96 1.11
CA GLY A 186 -24.61 -2.39 2.45
C GLY A 186 -25.89 -2.57 3.31
N ARG A 187 -26.81 -3.43 2.86
CA ARG A 187 -28.08 -3.71 3.53
C ARG A 187 -28.38 -5.20 3.60
N LEU A 188 -29.34 -5.57 4.41
CA LEU A 188 -29.92 -6.92 4.37
C LEU A 188 -30.80 -7.10 3.14
N PRO A 189 -30.96 -8.35 2.63
CA PRO A 189 -32.02 -8.63 1.65
C PRO A 189 -33.39 -8.39 2.29
N THR A 190 -34.31 -7.88 1.49
CA THR A 190 -35.72 -7.78 1.88
C THR A 190 -36.39 -9.17 1.96
N ASP A 191 -37.51 -9.26 2.64
CA ASP A 191 -38.27 -10.53 2.73
C ASP A 191 -38.70 -11.04 1.33
N ALA A 192 -39.10 -10.14 0.44
CA ALA A 192 -39.46 -10.49 -0.93
C ALA A 192 -38.25 -11.01 -1.73
N GLU A 193 -37.12 -10.35 -1.65
CA GLU A 193 -35.86 -10.78 -2.29
C GLU A 193 -35.42 -12.16 -1.77
N ALA A 194 -35.49 -12.37 -0.45
CA ALA A 194 -35.10 -13.63 0.16
C ALA A 194 -36.01 -14.78 -0.30
N LYS A 195 -37.33 -14.57 -0.31
CA LYS A 195 -38.29 -15.57 -0.79
C LYS A 195 -38.09 -15.89 -2.25
N ALA A 196 -37.91 -14.89 -3.11
CA ALA A 196 -37.69 -15.07 -4.55
C ALA A 196 -36.39 -15.84 -4.82
N PHE A 197 -35.28 -15.41 -4.19
CA PHE A 197 -33.97 -16.05 -4.37
C PHE A 197 -33.94 -17.50 -3.89
N LEU A 198 -34.54 -17.81 -2.75
CA LEU A 198 -34.58 -19.18 -2.21
C LEU A 198 -35.51 -20.10 -2.98
N ALA A 199 -36.56 -19.55 -3.61
CA ALA A 199 -37.47 -20.30 -4.48
C ALA A 199 -36.86 -20.59 -5.85
N ASP A 200 -35.94 -19.76 -6.34
CA ASP A 200 -35.26 -19.95 -7.62
C ASP A 200 -34.38 -21.21 -7.59
N LYS A 201 -34.57 -22.10 -8.58
CA LYS A 201 -33.82 -23.36 -8.74
C LYS A 201 -32.80 -23.30 -9.85
N SER A 202 -32.61 -22.13 -10.48
CA SER A 202 -31.59 -21.96 -11.54
C SER A 202 -30.19 -22.11 -10.97
N ALA A 203 -29.31 -22.78 -11.75
CA ALA A 203 -27.94 -23.03 -11.33
C ALA A 203 -27.09 -21.75 -11.24
N ASP A 204 -27.50 -20.70 -11.94
CA ASP A 204 -26.81 -19.40 -12.04
C ASP A 204 -27.46 -18.31 -11.17
N LYS A 205 -28.39 -18.65 -10.28
CA LYS A 205 -29.11 -17.67 -9.44
C LYS A 205 -28.20 -16.78 -8.61
N ARG A 206 -27.08 -17.32 -8.10
CA ARG A 206 -26.08 -16.54 -7.33
C ARG A 206 -25.42 -15.48 -8.21
N ASP A 207 -25.06 -15.85 -9.43
CA ASP A 207 -24.43 -14.95 -10.39
C ASP A 207 -25.41 -13.86 -10.87
N LYS A 208 -26.66 -14.22 -11.11
CA LYS A 208 -27.74 -13.26 -11.42
C LYS A 208 -27.97 -12.28 -10.29
N TRP A 209 -27.97 -12.76 -9.04
CA TRP A 209 -28.16 -11.89 -7.86
C TRP A 209 -27.01 -10.90 -7.67
N ILE A 210 -25.76 -11.34 -7.89
CA ILE A 210 -24.59 -10.44 -7.89
C ILE A 210 -24.77 -9.33 -8.93
N ASP A 211 -25.18 -9.70 -10.17
CA ASP A 211 -25.39 -8.72 -11.25
C ASP A 211 -26.53 -7.74 -10.96
N GLU A 212 -27.57 -8.20 -10.30
CA GLU A 212 -28.69 -7.35 -9.87
C GLU A 212 -28.23 -6.32 -8.82
N LEU A 213 -27.51 -6.77 -7.80
CA LEU A 213 -26.94 -5.87 -6.78
C LEU A 213 -26.00 -4.84 -7.39
N LEU A 214 -25.12 -5.23 -8.31
CA LEU A 214 -24.19 -4.32 -8.99
C LEU A 214 -24.86 -3.29 -9.90
N ARG A 215 -26.08 -3.57 -10.36
CA ARG A 215 -26.90 -2.62 -11.14
C ARG A 215 -27.74 -1.71 -10.25
N SER A 216 -27.97 -2.10 -9.00
CA SER A 216 -28.82 -1.36 -8.08
C SER A 216 -28.20 -0.02 -7.64
N PRO A 217 -29.02 0.99 -7.31
CA PRO A 217 -28.57 2.22 -6.67
C PRO A 217 -27.85 1.94 -5.33
N ASP A 218 -28.24 0.89 -4.60
CA ASP A 218 -27.70 0.54 -3.29
C ASP A 218 -26.19 0.30 -3.34
N TYR A 219 -25.68 -0.35 -4.43
CA TYR A 219 -24.25 -0.49 -4.67
C TYR A 219 -23.54 0.87 -4.69
N ALA A 220 -24.10 1.80 -5.48
CA ALA A 220 -23.50 3.12 -5.64
C ALA A 220 -23.52 3.92 -4.33
N ASP A 221 -24.64 3.86 -3.60
CA ASP A 221 -24.81 4.54 -2.31
C ASP A 221 -23.83 3.99 -1.26
N PHE A 222 -23.73 2.66 -1.15
CA PHE A 222 -22.86 2.00 -0.19
C PHE A 222 -21.37 2.27 -0.44
N PHE A 223 -20.94 2.08 -1.68
CA PHE A 223 -19.54 2.34 -2.03
C PHE A 223 -19.21 3.84 -2.06
N ALA A 224 -20.17 4.73 -2.36
CA ALA A 224 -19.97 6.16 -2.24
C ALA A 224 -19.68 6.57 -0.80
N GLY A 225 -20.40 6.00 0.17
CA GLY A 225 -20.12 6.21 1.59
C GLY A 225 -18.68 5.82 1.96
N LYS A 226 -18.19 4.68 1.47
CA LYS A 226 -16.81 4.22 1.70
C LYS A 226 -15.78 5.13 1.01
N TRP A 227 -15.98 5.46 -0.26
CA TRP A 227 -15.07 6.30 -1.01
C TRP A 227 -14.99 7.73 -0.47
N THR A 228 -16.13 8.32 -0.11
CA THR A 228 -16.14 9.67 0.45
C THR A 228 -15.44 9.73 1.81
N ALA A 229 -15.54 8.68 2.64
CA ALA A 229 -14.77 8.59 3.89
C ALA A 229 -13.25 8.54 3.62
N VAL A 230 -12.80 7.71 2.66
CA VAL A 230 -11.40 7.60 2.24
C VAL A 230 -10.90 8.92 1.65
N LEU A 231 -11.71 9.62 0.87
CA LEU A 231 -11.42 10.91 0.26
C LEU A 231 -11.63 12.10 1.22
N LYS A 232 -11.75 11.84 2.52
CA LYS A 232 -11.84 12.85 3.58
C LYS A 232 -13.04 13.81 3.43
N ASN A 233 -14.14 13.34 2.83
CA ASN A 233 -15.38 14.11 2.74
C ASN A 233 -16.08 14.13 4.10
N ARG A 234 -15.69 15.07 4.94
CA ARG A 234 -16.22 15.22 6.31
C ARG A 234 -16.74 16.64 6.52
N ARG A 235 -17.64 16.80 7.46
CA ARG A 235 -18.13 18.09 7.90
C ARG A 235 -17.32 18.58 9.09
N ASP A 236 -16.58 19.67 8.93
CA ASP A 236 -15.87 20.34 10.01
C ASP A 236 -16.68 21.55 10.51
N ASP A 237 -17.43 22.23 9.63
CA ASP A 237 -18.33 23.33 9.96
C ASP A 237 -19.56 23.39 9.03
N GLU A 238 -20.41 24.40 9.23
CA GLU A 238 -21.64 24.55 8.45
C GLU A 238 -21.39 24.89 6.97
N SER A 239 -20.28 25.54 6.64
CA SER A 239 -19.93 25.87 5.26
C SER A 239 -19.58 24.65 4.42
N ASP A 240 -19.31 23.49 5.04
CA ASP A 240 -19.00 22.24 4.34
C ASP A 240 -20.22 21.54 3.76
N LEU A 241 -21.44 21.96 4.12
CA LEU A 241 -22.65 21.23 3.76
C LEU A 241 -22.80 21.08 2.25
N VAL A 242 -22.65 22.17 1.51
CA VAL A 242 -22.80 22.18 0.04
C VAL A 242 -21.72 21.29 -0.61
N SER A 243 -20.47 21.47 -0.22
CA SER A 243 -19.37 20.68 -0.78
C SER A 243 -19.48 19.21 -0.46
N ASN A 244 -19.91 18.85 0.76
CA ASN A 244 -20.04 17.45 1.14
C ASN A 244 -21.13 16.73 0.35
N PHE A 245 -22.29 17.35 0.16
CA PHE A 245 -23.36 16.74 -0.63
C PHE A 245 -23.02 16.68 -2.12
N ALA A 246 -22.50 17.77 -2.70
CA ALA A 246 -22.11 17.79 -4.11
C ALA A 246 -21.03 16.74 -4.42
N PHE A 247 -20.02 16.63 -3.55
CA PHE A 247 -18.95 15.65 -3.72
C PHE A 247 -19.46 14.22 -3.56
N HIS A 248 -20.29 13.95 -2.55
CA HIS A 248 -20.91 12.64 -2.37
C HIS A 248 -21.74 12.25 -3.59
N ALA A 249 -22.56 13.16 -4.11
CA ALA A 249 -23.37 12.91 -5.30
C ALA A 249 -22.49 12.58 -6.51
N TRP A 250 -21.40 13.32 -6.76
CA TRP A 250 -20.47 13.05 -7.84
C TRP A 250 -19.82 11.66 -7.71
N VAL A 251 -19.38 11.26 -6.50
CA VAL A 251 -18.82 9.94 -6.25
C VAL A 251 -19.85 8.86 -6.52
N ARG A 252 -21.06 9.01 -5.97
CA ARG A 252 -22.19 8.10 -6.16
C ARG A 252 -22.54 7.91 -7.63
N ASP A 253 -22.71 9.00 -8.35
CA ASP A 253 -23.09 8.97 -9.77
C ASP A 253 -21.98 8.36 -10.64
N SER A 254 -20.72 8.60 -10.30
CA SER A 254 -19.57 7.93 -10.94
C SER A 254 -19.61 6.42 -10.77
N LEU A 255 -19.93 5.94 -9.56
CA LEU A 255 -20.07 4.50 -9.26
C LEU A 255 -21.31 3.88 -9.91
N LEU A 256 -22.42 4.59 -9.91
CA LEU A 256 -23.65 4.15 -10.56
C LEU A 256 -23.44 3.96 -12.08
N ALA A 257 -22.82 4.96 -12.72
CA ALA A 257 -22.46 4.94 -14.13
C ALA A 257 -21.32 3.98 -14.46
N ASN A 258 -20.75 3.31 -13.47
CA ASN A 258 -19.55 2.46 -13.60
C ASN A 258 -18.38 3.16 -14.32
N LYS A 259 -18.12 4.44 -13.93
CA LYS A 259 -17.00 5.21 -14.48
C LYS A 259 -15.70 4.44 -14.26
N PRO A 260 -14.85 4.26 -15.31
CA PRO A 260 -13.54 3.65 -15.15
C PRO A 260 -12.74 4.32 -14.03
N TYR A 261 -12.09 3.53 -13.19
CA TYR A 261 -11.41 4.05 -12.00
C TYR A 261 -10.26 5.01 -12.33
N ASP A 262 -9.54 4.78 -13.42
CA ASP A 262 -8.50 5.70 -13.89
C ASP A 262 -9.09 7.06 -14.29
N GLN A 263 -10.26 7.08 -14.91
CA GLN A 263 -10.98 8.31 -15.24
C GLN A 263 -11.50 9.01 -13.97
N PHE A 264 -12.06 8.25 -13.02
CA PHE A 264 -12.50 8.79 -11.73
C PHE A 264 -11.36 9.53 -11.00
N VAL A 265 -10.18 8.90 -10.91
CA VAL A 265 -9.01 9.50 -10.25
C VAL A 265 -8.45 10.68 -11.05
N ARG A 266 -8.44 10.59 -12.39
CA ARG A 266 -8.03 11.69 -13.25
C ARG A 266 -8.91 12.93 -13.08
N GLU A 267 -10.23 12.77 -13.04
CA GLU A 267 -11.18 13.86 -12.83
C GLU A 267 -11.02 14.48 -11.43
N LEU A 268 -10.81 13.66 -10.41
CA LEU A 268 -10.55 14.12 -9.04
C LEU A 268 -9.28 14.97 -8.96
N MET A 269 -8.17 14.45 -9.46
CA MET A 269 -6.86 15.10 -9.37
C MET A 269 -6.79 16.36 -10.24
N GLY A 270 -7.36 16.33 -11.44
CA GLY A 270 -7.36 17.43 -12.40
C GLY A 270 -8.48 18.46 -12.16
N ALA A 271 -9.28 18.30 -11.11
CA ALA A 271 -10.44 19.15 -10.89
C ALA A 271 -10.07 20.64 -10.79
N THR A 272 -10.81 21.47 -11.51
CA THR A 272 -10.75 22.95 -11.49
C THR A 272 -12.16 23.51 -11.49
N SER A 273 -12.32 24.80 -11.26
CA SER A 273 -13.56 25.57 -11.16
C SER A 273 -14.12 25.62 -9.73
N THR A 274 -15.40 25.86 -9.59
CA THR A 274 -16.12 25.94 -8.31
C THR A 274 -16.77 24.62 -7.96
N ILE A 275 -17.19 24.47 -6.71
CA ILE A 275 -17.90 23.26 -6.25
C ILE A 275 -19.22 23.02 -6.97
N ILE A 276 -19.89 24.09 -7.42
CA ILE A 276 -21.17 24.00 -8.13
C ILE A 276 -20.96 23.46 -9.55
N GLU A 277 -19.89 23.91 -10.22
CA GLU A 277 -19.61 23.51 -11.61
C GLU A 277 -18.86 22.19 -11.70
N ASN A 278 -17.99 21.90 -10.73
CA ASN A 278 -17.16 20.72 -10.74
C ASN A 278 -16.95 20.16 -9.31
N PRO A 279 -17.87 19.34 -8.79
CA PRO A 279 -17.85 18.84 -7.43
C PRO A 279 -16.55 18.18 -6.94
N PRO A 280 -15.72 17.48 -7.76
CA PRO A 280 -14.43 16.95 -7.32
C PRO A 280 -13.47 17.98 -6.71
N VAL A 281 -13.62 19.26 -6.96
CA VAL A 281 -12.80 20.30 -6.32
C VAL A 281 -12.93 20.31 -4.79
N ALA A 282 -14.00 19.71 -4.23
CA ALA A 282 -14.17 19.57 -2.79
C ALA A 282 -13.01 18.84 -2.11
N TRP A 283 -12.34 17.92 -2.80
CA TRP A 283 -11.16 17.23 -2.28
C TRP A 283 -10.06 18.24 -1.92
N TYR A 284 -9.87 19.28 -2.74
CA TYR A 284 -8.86 20.33 -2.50
C TYR A 284 -9.16 21.19 -1.24
N LYS A 285 -10.38 21.16 -0.73
CA LYS A 285 -10.72 21.81 0.54
C LYS A 285 -10.02 21.14 1.72
N ARG A 286 -9.77 19.82 1.63
CA ARG A 286 -9.13 19.01 2.67
C ARG A 286 -7.60 18.91 2.50
N VAL A 287 -7.12 18.93 1.28
CA VAL A 287 -5.69 18.87 0.95
C VAL A 287 -5.28 20.19 0.29
N LYS A 288 -4.78 21.14 1.10
CA LYS A 288 -4.68 22.54 0.68
C LYS A 288 -3.36 22.89 -0.01
N ASP A 289 -2.29 22.18 0.25
CA ASP A 289 -0.96 22.48 -0.25
C ASP A 289 -0.36 21.28 -1.02
N PRO A 290 0.64 21.51 -1.90
CA PRO A 290 1.21 20.45 -2.75
C PRO A 290 1.74 19.24 -1.99
N LYS A 291 2.22 19.41 -0.76
CA LYS A 291 2.76 18.31 0.05
C LYS A 291 1.64 17.42 0.54
N THR A 292 0.61 18.00 1.17
CA THR A 292 -0.56 17.23 1.62
C THR A 292 -1.30 16.59 0.46
N GLN A 293 -1.34 17.22 -0.73
CA GLN A 293 -1.93 16.64 -1.94
C GLN A 293 -1.20 15.40 -2.40
N ILE A 294 0.14 15.46 -2.49
CA ILE A 294 0.91 14.29 -2.94
C ILE A 294 0.97 13.18 -1.88
N GLU A 295 1.01 13.52 -0.60
CA GLU A 295 0.93 12.53 0.47
C GLU A 295 -0.37 11.74 0.41
N ASP A 296 -1.48 12.44 0.20
CA ASP A 296 -2.80 11.83 0.05
C ASP A 296 -2.89 10.96 -1.21
N VAL A 297 -2.46 11.48 -2.36
CA VAL A 297 -2.43 10.73 -3.62
C VAL A 297 -1.55 9.49 -3.52
N ALA A 298 -0.35 9.62 -2.97
CA ALA A 298 0.57 8.50 -2.83
C ALA A 298 0.00 7.40 -1.93
N GLN A 299 -0.60 7.76 -0.81
CA GLN A 299 -1.17 6.81 0.13
C GLN A 299 -2.47 6.18 -0.39
N LEU A 300 -3.38 6.98 -0.95
CA LEU A 300 -4.71 6.49 -1.37
C LEU A 300 -4.66 5.72 -2.70
N PHE A 301 -3.92 6.23 -3.68
CA PHE A 301 -3.97 5.74 -5.05
C PHE A 301 -2.74 4.94 -5.47
N LEU A 302 -1.63 5.04 -4.71
CA LEU A 302 -0.41 4.28 -4.98
C LEU A 302 -0.04 3.33 -3.84
N GLY A 303 -0.67 3.46 -2.67
CA GLY A 303 -0.37 2.62 -1.51
C GLY A 303 1.03 2.84 -0.95
N VAL A 304 1.61 4.04 -1.15
CA VAL A 304 2.97 4.37 -0.72
C VAL A 304 2.92 5.51 0.28
N ARG A 305 3.49 5.29 1.46
CA ARG A 305 3.58 6.29 2.53
C ARG A 305 4.84 7.12 2.37
N VAL A 306 4.73 8.29 1.75
CA VAL A 306 5.90 9.14 1.41
C VAL A 306 6.25 10.18 2.46
N GLN A 307 5.44 10.35 3.50
CA GLN A 307 5.57 11.45 4.48
C GLN A 307 6.95 11.54 5.11
N CYS A 308 7.60 10.40 5.44
CA CYS A 308 8.94 10.37 6.01
C CYS A 308 9.99 10.98 5.07
N ALA A 309 9.79 10.84 3.75
CA ALA A 309 10.73 11.35 2.76
C ALA A 309 10.73 12.89 2.65
N GLN A 310 9.78 13.58 3.28
CA GLN A 310 9.77 15.04 3.36
C GLN A 310 11.01 15.60 4.09
N CYS A 311 11.44 14.95 5.19
CA CYS A 311 12.48 15.47 6.08
C CYS A 311 13.84 14.73 5.94
N HIS A 312 13.79 13.44 5.60
CA HIS A 312 14.97 12.58 5.41
C HIS A 312 14.64 11.48 4.40
N HIS A 313 15.64 10.75 3.91
CA HIS A 313 15.37 9.56 3.10
C HIS A 313 14.46 8.60 3.87
N HIS A 314 13.51 7.97 3.14
CA HIS A 314 12.52 7.10 3.79
C HIS A 314 13.22 5.97 4.56
N PRO A 315 12.88 5.71 5.85
CA PRO A 315 13.64 4.77 6.68
C PRO A 315 13.45 3.30 6.29
N PHE A 316 12.36 2.94 5.61
CA PHE A 316 12.01 1.57 5.23
C PHE A 316 11.86 1.35 3.73
N GLU A 317 12.06 2.42 2.93
CA GLU A 317 11.86 2.41 1.49
C GLU A 317 13.02 3.10 0.77
N ARG A 318 13.10 2.89 -0.55
CA ARG A 318 14.12 3.48 -1.42
C ARG A 318 13.92 4.98 -1.72
N TRP A 319 12.80 5.56 -1.28
CA TRP A 319 12.43 6.93 -1.64
C TRP A 319 13.29 7.97 -0.95
N SER A 320 13.88 8.84 -1.75
CA SER A 320 14.68 9.97 -1.27
C SER A 320 13.83 11.21 -1.04
N GLN A 321 14.42 12.25 -0.44
CA GLN A 321 13.79 13.56 -0.36
C GLN A 321 13.55 14.15 -1.77
N ASP A 322 14.45 13.91 -2.72
CA ASP A 322 14.28 14.41 -4.07
C ASP A 322 13.09 13.75 -4.77
N ASP A 323 12.85 12.44 -4.56
CA ASP A 323 11.63 11.76 -5.03
C ASP A 323 10.37 12.40 -4.46
N TYR A 324 10.36 12.72 -3.17
CA TYR A 324 9.22 13.37 -2.51
C TYR A 324 8.92 14.76 -3.12
N TYR A 325 9.94 15.61 -3.27
CA TYR A 325 9.73 16.95 -3.83
C TYR A 325 9.44 16.92 -5.33
N SER A 326 9.99 15.97 -6.06
CA SER A 326 9.64 15.76 -7.47
C SER A 326 8.18 15.34 -7.63
N LEU A 327 7.66 14.50 -6.75
CA LEU A 327 6.23 14.19 -6.71
C LEU A 327 5.38 15.41 -6.33
N ALA A 328 5.81 16.20 -5.32
CA ALA A 328 5.08 17.41 -4.90
C ALA A 328 5.02 18.47 -6.02
N ALA A 329 5.99 18.47 -6.93
CA ALA A 329 6.03 19.39 -8.05
C ALA A 329 4.84 19.25 -9.01
N PHE A 330 4.20 18.06 -9.10
CA PHE A 330 2.98 17.87 -9.89
C PHE A 330 1.81 18.76 -9.41
N PHE A 331 1.79 19.14 -8.13
CA PHE A 331 0.72 19.96 -7.55
C PHE A 331 1.12 21.44 -7.35
N SER A 332 2.35 21.82 -7.74
CA SER A 332 2.87 23.17 -7.53
C SER A 332 2.07 24.26 -8.27
N GLN A 333 1.36 23.88 -9.34
CA GLN A 333 0.57 24.80 -10.17
C GLN A 333 -0.92 24.82 -9.80
N VAL A 334 -1.31 24.25 -8.65
CA VAL A 334 -2.68 24.38 -8.13
C VAL A 334 -2.85 25.79 -7.55
N GLY A 335 -3.75 26.57 -8.14
CA GLY A 335 -4.17 27.87 -7.66
C GLY A 335 -5.50 27.79 -6.95
N ARG A 336 -5.71 28.70 -6.00
CA ARG A 336 -6.99 28.86 -5.32
C ARG A 336 -7.29 30.33 -5.04
N LYS A 337 -8.57 30.66 -5.06
CA LYS A 337 -9.10 31.95 -4.62
C LYS A 337 -10.51 31.77 -4.10
N PRO A 338 -11.02 32.64 -3.21
CA PRO A 338 -12.41 32.57 -2.74
C PRO A 338 -13.41 32.54 -3.90
N SER A 339 -14.39 31.65 -3.80
CA SER A 339 -15.53 31.59 -4.74
C SER A 339 -16.69 32.44 -4.27
N ALA A 340 -17.74 32.54 -5.10
CA ALA A 340 -19.01 33.19 -4.70
C ALA A 340 -19.76 32.40 -3.61
N THR A 341 -19.48 31.08 -3.47
CA THR A 341 -20.06 30.25 -2.42
C THR A 341 -19.25 30.41 -1.14
N ARG A 342 -19.92 30.86 -0.06
CA ARG A 342 -19.27 31.07 1.24
C ARG A 342 -18.54 29.82 1.73
N GLY A 343 -17.30 30.02 2.12
CA GLY A 343 -16.45 28.92 2.64
C GLY A 343 -15.86 27.99 1.58
N GLU A 344 -16.11 28.25 0.29
CA GLU A 344 -15.61 27.48 -0.83
C GLU A 344 -14.57 28.25 -1.65
N ASP A 345 -13.62 27.52 -2.22
CA ASP A 345 -12.61 28.08 -3.13
C ASP A 345 -12.94 27.74 -4.59
N LEU A 346 -12.53 28.62 -5.49
CA LEU A 346 -12.35 28.31 -6.89
C LEU A 346 -10.92 27.77 -7.07
N ILE A 347 -10.81 26.56 -7.60
CA ILE A 347 -9.56 25.90 -7.90
C ILE A 347 -9.22 26.11 -9.38
N PHE A 348 -7.97 26.42 -9.68
CA PHE A 348 -7.54 26.64 -11.06
C PHE A 348 -6.09 26.19 -11.26
N HIS A 349 -5.73 25.90 -12.50
CA HIS A 349 -4.35 25.67 -12.91
C HIS A 349 -3.65 27.01 -13.16
N LYS A 350 -2.56 27.25 -12.42
CA LYS A 350 -1.65 28.36 -12.69
C LYS A 350 -0.71 27.97 -13.83
N ARG A 351 -0.58 28.82 -14.84
CA ARG A 351 0.42 28.62 -15.89
C ARG A 351 1.82 28.85 -15.35
N GLY A 352 2.79 28.08 -15.83
CA GLY A 352 4.19 28.20 -15.44
C GLY A 352 4.89 26.85 -15.28
N MET A 353 6.19 26.90 -15.04
CA MET A 353 6.99 25.69 -14.84
C MET A 353 6.66 25.04 -13.50
N ALA A 354 6.28 23.78 -13.54
CA ALA A 354 6.05 23.01 -12.33
C ALA A 354 7.37 22.63 -11.66
N THR A 355 7.57 23.10 -10.43
CA THR A 355 8.75 22.79 -9.61
C THR A 355 8.40 22.75 -8.13
N ALA A 356 9.17 21.99 -7.35
CA ALA A 356 9.15 22.08 -5.89
C ALA A 356 10.58 22.10 -5.35
N THR A 357 10.83 22.93 -4.35
CA THR A 357 12.17 23.11 -3.78
C THR A 357 12.41 22.13 -2.64
N ASN A 358 13.45 21.31 -2.76
CA ASN A 358 13.93 20.48 -1.65
C ASN A 358 14.44 21.40 -0.53
N MET A 359 13.81 21.33 0.64
CA MET A 359 14.09 22.25 1.76
C MET A 359 15.49 22.09 2.34
N LYS A 360 16.12 20.94 2.16
CA LYS A 360 17.47 20.65 2.66
C LYS A 360 18.56 21.09 1.67
N THR A 361 18.40 20.69 0.41
CA THR A 361 19.42 20.97 -0.64
C THR A 361 19.22 22.31 -1.33
N ARG A 362 18.05 22.93 -1.18
CA ARG A 362 17.60 24.16 -1.87
C ARG A 362 17.53 24.03 -3.40
N VAL A 363 17.56 22.82 -3.91
CA VAL A 363 17.43 22.54 -5.34
C VAL A 363 15.96 22.53 -5.72
N ALA A 364 15.62 23.25 -6.80
CA ALA A 364 14.30 23.19 -7.43
C ALA A 364 14.21 21.94 -8.31
N LEU A 365 13.30 21.05 -7.99
CA LEU A 365 13.09 19.78 -8.66
C LEU A 365 11.88 19.85 -9.60
N LYS A 366 12.01 19.22 -10.76
CA LYS A 366 10.92 19.05 -11.73
C LYS A 366 10.04 17.85 -11.36
N PRO A 367 8.80 17.76 -11.89
CA PRO A 367 7.96 16.59 -11.71
C PRO A 367 8.64 15.30 -12.17
N ALA A 368 8.68 14.31 -11.28
CA ALA A 368 9.06 12.92 -11.57
C ALA A 368 8.27 11.98 -10.67
N ALA A 369 7.86 10.84 -11.20
CA ALA A 369 6.97 9.91 -10.52
C ALA A 369 7.76 8.69 -10.01
N PHE A 370 8.10 8.66 -8.72
CA PHE A 370 8.85 7.58 -8.06
C PHE A 370 10.12 7.14 -8.81
N GLY A 371 10.91 8.13 -9.26
CA GLY A 371 12.15 7.89 -10.02
C GLY A 371 11.93 7.73 -11.53
N ASP A 372 10.69 7.60 -12.00
CA ASP A 372 10.39 7.60 -13.41
C ASP A 372 10.41 9.02 -13.96
N VAL A 373 11.14 9.20 -15.06
CA VAL A 373 11.16 10.48 -15.79
C VAL A 373 9.84 10.61 -16.57
N VAL A 374 9.06 11.62 -16.21
CA VAL A 374 7.90 12.00 -17.05
C VAL A 374 8.35 12.89 -18.21
N PRO A 375 7.67 12.84 -19.37
CA PRO A 375 7.93 13.78 -20.46
C PRO A 375 7.88 15.23 -19.98
N ALA A 376 8.64 16.12 -20.64
CA ALA A 376 8.61 17.54 -20.31
C ALA A 376 7.18 18.08 -20.36
N ILE A 377 6.81 18.80 -19.31
CA ILE A 377 5.48 19.41 -19.15
C ILE A 377 5.57 20.86 -19.59
N ALA A 378 4.77 21.25 -20.56
CA ALA A 378 4.73 22.64 -21.02
C ALA A 378 4.11 23.57 -19.96
N PRO A 379 4.46 24.86 -19.94
CA PRO A 379 3.95 25.80 -18.92
C PRO A 379 2.44 25.99 -18.88
N ASP A 380 1.73 25.64 -19.95
CA ASP A 380 0.25 25.68 -20.07
C ASP A 380 -0.43 24.32 -19.84
N GLU A 381 0.34 23.23 -19.76
CA GLU A 381 -0.16 21.91 -19.43
C GLU A 381 -0.34 21.74 -17.90
N ASP A 382 -1.43 21.10 -17.49
CA ASP A 382 -1.68 20.79 -16.09
C ASP A 382 -0.84 19.56 -15.66
N PRO A 383 0.15 19.73 -14.76
CA PRO A 383 1.04 18.64 -14.34
C PRO A 383 0.32 17.46 -13.68
N ARG A 384 -0.81 17.71 -13.01
CA ARG A 384 -1.62 16.68 -12.34
C ARG A 384 -2.15 15.64 -13.32
N LEU A 385 -2.48 16.06 -14.53
CA LEU A 385 -2.96 15.17 -15.60
C LEU A 385 -1.84 14.25 -16.11
N ARG A 386 -0.60 14.72 -16.12
CA ARG A 386 0.58 13.88 -16.44
C ARG A 386 0.84 12.83 -15.38
N LEU A 387 0.63 13.17 -14.10
CA LEU A 387 0.68 12.18 -13.02
C LEU A 387 -0.43 11.12 -13.19
N ALA A 388 -1.65 11.53 -13.50
CA ALA A 388 -2.75 10.60 -13.77
C ALA A 388 -2.47 9.68 -14.98
N ASP A 389 -1.85 10.20 -16.05
CA ASP A 389 -1.44 9.40 -17.22
C ASP A 389 -0.36 8.37 -16.85
N TRP A 390 0.59 8.72 -16.00
CA TRP A 390 1.58 7.79 -15.47
C TRP A 390 0.91 6.71 -14.58
N MET A 391 -0.04 7.10 -13.74
CA MET A 391 -0.74 6.16 -12.85
C MET A 391 -1.50 5.08 -13.63
N LYS A 392 -2.22 5.44 -14.69
CA LYS A 392 -2.98 4.48 -15.51
C LYS A 392 -2.12 3.59 -16.42
N SER A 393 -0.82 3.85 -16.53
CA SER A 393 0.07 3.02 -17.35
C SER A 393 0.06 1.57 -16.87
N PRO A 394 -0.06 0.59 -17.78
CA PRO A 394 0.04 -0.83 -17.40
C PRO A 394 1.37 -1.22 -16.76
N LYS A 395 2.40 -0.39 -16.92
CA LYS A 395 3.72 -0.58 -16.28
C LYS A 395 3.80 0.04 -14.88
N ASN A 396 2.78 0.79 -14.45
CA ASN A 396 2.75 1.35 -13.10
C ASN A 396 2.58 0.22 -12.08
N PRO A 397 3.50 0.06 -11.10
CA PRO A 397 3.48 -1.08 -10.19
C PRO A 397 2.56 -0.89 -8.98
N PHE A 398 1.81 0.22 -8.90
CA PHE A 398 1.09 0.61 -7.68
C PHE A 398 -0.42 0.76 -7.89
N PHE A 399 -0.85 1.52 -8.90
CA PHE A 399 -2.20 2.05 -9.02
C PHE A 399 -3.30 0.99 -9.06
N ALA A 400 -3.18 0.02 -9.96
CA ALA A 400 -4.12 -1.09 -10.01
C ALA A 400 -3.99 -1.99 -8.77
N LYS A 401 -2.75 -2.24 -8.33
CA LYS A 401 -2.44 -3.10 -7.19
C LYS A 401 -3.08 -2.63 -5.88
N VAL A 402 -2.96 -1.34 -5.54
CA VAL A 402 -3.55 -0.82 -4.30
C VAL A 402 -5.06 -0.93 -4.30
N LEU A 403 -5.69 -0.67 -5.46
CA LEU A 403 -7.13 -0.77 -5.58
C LEU A 403 -7.64 -2.20 -5.41
N VAL A 404 -7.06 -3.15 -6.15
CA VAL A 404 -7.50 -4.55 -6.05
C VAL A 404 -7.26 -5.11 -4.65
N ASN A 405 -6.18 -4.72 -3.98
CA ASN A 405 -5.92 -5.10 -2.59
C ASN A 405 -6.96 -4.51 -1.62
N ARG A 406 -7.37 -3.24 -1.81
CA ARG A 406 -8.41 -2.59 -1.00
C ARG A 406 -9.78 -3.24 -1.20
N TYR A 407 -10.14 -3.59 -2.44
CA TYR A 407 -11.38 -4.32 -2.72
C TYR A 407 -11.32 -5.76 -2.16
N TRP A 408 -10.20 -6.44 -2.32
CA TRP A 408 -10.00 -7.75 -1.69
C TRP A 408 -10.22 -7.67 -0.18
N LYS A 409 -9.58 -6.72 0.50
CA LYS A 409 -9.78 -6.49 1.94
C LYS A 409 -11.23 -6.25 2.32
N HIS A 410 -11.98 -5.52 1.48
CA HIS A 410 -13.40 -5.29 1.74
C HIS A 410 -14.20 -6.59 1.82
N PHE A 411 -13.96 -7.52 0.91
CA PHE A 411 -14.71 -8.79 0.85
C PHE A 411 -14.17 -9.88 1.79
N PHE A 412 -12.89 -9.85 2.16
CA PHE A 412 -12.24 -10.87 2.97
C PHE A 412 -11.75 -10.37 4.33
N GLN A 413 -12.02 -9.12 4.70
CA GLN A 413 -11.63 -8.46 5.95
C GLN A 413 -10.11 -8.34 6.17
N ARG A 414 -9.31 -8.97 5.32
CA ARG A 414 -7.85 -8.89 5.33
C ARG A 414 -7.34 -8.70 3.91
N GLY A 415 -6.43 -7.75 3.73
CA GLY A 415 -5.73 -7.51 2.45
C GLY A 415 -4.74 -8.61 2.14
N LEU A 416 -4.39 -8.73 0.87
CA LEU A 416 -3.23 -9.53 0.46
C LEU A 416 -1.94 -8.86 0.91
N ILE A 417 -1.95 -7.53 1.01
CA ILE A 417 -0.93 -6.70 1.66
C ILE A 417 -1.63 -5.95 2.81
N GLU A 418 -1.05 -6.00 4.01
CA GLU A 418 -1.53 -5.30 5.20
C GLU A 418 -0.43 -4.41 5.81
N PRO A 419 -0.72 -3.16 6.17
CA PRO A 419 -1.95 -2.40 5.84
C PRO A 419 -2.13 -2.20 4.33
N GLU A 420 -3.37 -2.01 3.86
CA GLU A 420 -3.70 -1.92 2.42
C GLU A 420 -3.03 -0.75 1.69
N ASP A 421 -2.55 0.24 2.42
CA ASP A 421 -1.87 1.45 1.94
C ASP A 421 -0.35 1.42 2.17
N ASP A 422 0.24 0.21 2.32
CA ASP A 422 1.66 0.02 2.61
C ASP A 422 2.30 -0.98 1.63
N ILE A 423 2.20 -0.63 0.33
CA ILE A 423 2.78 -1.40 -0.77
C ILE A 423 4.26 -1.05 -0.88
N ARG A 424 5.12 -1.96 -0.45
CA ARG A 424 6.58 -1.79 -0.48
C ARG A 424 7.28 -3.14 -0.66
N ASP A 425 8.51 -3.09 -1.14
CA ASP A 425 9.33 -4.29 -1.36
C ASP A 425 9.51 -5.13 -0.08
N SER A 426 9.55 -4.45 1.07
CA SER A 426 9.68 -5.07 2.39
C SER A 426 8.38 -5.62 2.98
N ASN A 427 7.24 -5.43 2.31
CA ASN A 427 5.93 -5.94 2.72
C ASN A 427 5.24 -6.67 1.56
N PRO A 428 5.76 -7.83 1.13
CA PRO A 428 5.21 -8.57 0.01
C PRO A 428 3.83 -9.15 0.33
N PRO A 429 3.00 -9.40 -0.70
CA PRO A 429 1.67 -9.95 -0.52
C PRO A 429 1.71 -11.40 0.00
N SER A 430 0.70 -11.76 0.80
CA SER A 430 0.51 -13.13 1.31
C SER A 430 0.20 -14.16 0.22
N ASN A 431 -0.32 -13.71 -0.93
CA ASN A 431 -0.53 -14.51 -2.14
C ASN A 431 -0.19 -13.67 -3.38
N PRO A 432 1.09 -13.68 -3.82
CA PRO A 432 1.56 -12.88 -4.94
C PRO A 432 0.85 -13.21 -6.27
N GLU A 433 0.59 -14.49 -6.51
CA GLU A 433 -0.07 -14.98 -7.73
C GLU A 433 -1.50 -14.45 -7.83
N LEU A 434 -2.23 -14.46 -6.72
CA LEU A 434 -3.59 -13.90 -6.65
C LEU A 434 -3.59 -12.40 -6.89
N LEU A 435 -2.68 -11.66 -6.23
CA LEU A 435 -2.61 -10.21 -6.39
C LEU A 435 -2.30 -9.83 -7.84
N ALA A 436 -1.34 -10.51 -8.47
CA ALA A 436 -1.00 -10.30 -9.87
C ALA A 436 -2.15 -10.66 -10.82
N ALA A 437 -2.90 -11.72 -10.55
CA ALA A 437 -4.06 -12.12 -11.34
C ALA A 437 -5.21 -11.11 -11.23
N LEU A 438 -5.48 -10.60 -10.03
CA LEU A 438 -6.48 -9.53 -9.81
C LEU A 438 -6.06 -8.23 -10.50
N GLU A 439 -4.79 -7.84 -10.39
CA GLU A 439 -4.25 -6.66 -11.06
C GLU A 439 -4.40 -6.77 -12.58
N LYS A 440 -3.98 -7.91 -13.16
CA LYS A 440 -4.13 -8.17 -14.58
C LYS A 440 -5.59 -8.11 -15.03
N HIS A 441 -6.50 -8.77 -14.32
CA HIS A 441 -7.92 -8.75 -14.61
C HIS A 441 -8.51 -7.34 -14.60
N PHE A 442 -8.11 -6.52 -13.62
CA PHE A 442 -8.57 -5.14 -13.50
C PHE A 442 -8.05 -4.24 -14.62
N LEU A 443 -6.80 -4.42 -15.05
CA LEU A 443 -6.23 -3.73 -16.20
C LEU A 443 -6.90 -4.17 -17.51
N ASP A 444 -7.10 -5.47 -17.72
CA ASP A 444 -7.75 -6.03 -18.92
C ASP A 444 -9.22 -5.57 -19.04
N SER A 445 -9.92 -5.41 -17.92
CA SER A 445 -11.28 -4.86 -17.86
C SER A 445 -11.34 -3.34 -17.95
N LYS A 446 -10.21 -2.66 -18.24
CA LYS A 446 -10.11 -1.20 -18.38
C LYS A 446 -10.57 -0.46 -17.11
N PHE A 447 -10.10 -0.93 -15.99
CA PHE A 447 -10.38 -0.35 -14.66
C PHE A 447 -11.86 -0.39 -14.25
N ASP A 448 -12.59 -1.41 -14.67
CA ASP A 448 -14.01 -1.63 -14.34
C ASP A 448 -14.14 -2.15 -12.89
N LEU A 449 -14.70 -1.31 -12.01
CA LEU A 449 -14.89 -1.66 -10.59
C LEU A 449 -15.94 -2.76 -10.38
N LYS A 450 -17.03 -2.74 -11.16
CA LYS A 450 -18.09 -3.75 -11.03
C LYS A 450 -17.61 -5.10 -11.51
N GLU A 451 -16.76 -5.14 -12.56
CA GLU A 451 -16.15 -6.38 -13.03
C GLU A 451 -15.19 -6.99 -12.00
N LEU A 452 -14.41 -6.15 -11.31
CA LEU A 452 -13.56 -6.60 -10.19
C LEU A 452 -14.40 -7.23 -9.07
N VAL A 453 -15.48 -6.56 -8.64
CA VAL A 453 -16.41 -7.09 -7.62
C VAL A 453 -17.04 -8.40 -8.09
N ARG A 454 -17.46 -8.48 -9.35
CA ARG A 454 -18.03 -9.68 -9.96
C ARG A 454 -17.05 -10.85 -9.93
N ALA A 455 -15.80 -10.63 -10.32
CA ALA A 455 -14.77 -11.66 -10.31
C ALA A 455 -14.52 -12.21 -8.88
N ILE A 456 -14.48 -11.34 -7.89
CA ILE A 456 -14.28 -11.74 -6.49
C ILE A 456 -15.50 -12.52 -5.98
N THR A 457 -16.70 -11.98 -6.10
CA THR A 457 -17.91 -12.53 -5.45
C THR A 457 -18.47 -13.79 -6.14
N ARG A 458 -18.18 -13.99 -7.43
CA ARG A 458 -18.50 -15.23 -8.14
C ARG A 458 -17.55 -16.37 -7.82
N SER A 459 -16.38 -16.12 -7.25
CA SER A 459 -15.45 -17.18 -6.87
C SER A 459 -16.04 -18.09 -5.77
N ASN A 460 -15.72 -19.37 -5.81
CA ASN A 460 -16.03 -20.24 -4.69
C ASN A 460 -15.23 -19.91 -3.44
N ALA A 461 -14.05 -19.30 -3.58
CA ALA A 461 -13.27 -18.78 -2.45
C ALA A 461 -14.08 -17.79 -1.60
N TYR A 462 -14.80 -16.84 -2.23
CA TYR A 462 -15.70 -15.92 -1.53
C TYR A 462 -16.94 -16.63 -0.96
N GLN A 463 -17.41 -17.65 -1.65
CA GLN A 463 -18.63 -18.39 -1.29
C GLN A 463 -18.40 -19.51 -0.27
N LEU A 464 -17.18 -19.69 0.26
CA LEU A 464 -16.92 -20.63 1.34
C LEU A 464 -17.72 -20.27 2.60
N SER A 465 -18.09 -21.29 3.38
CA SER A 465 -18.72 -21.10 4.67
C SER A 465 -17.74 -20.48 5.68
N SER A 466 -18.25 -19.56 6.50
CA SER A 466 -17.53 -19.03 7.66
C SER A 466 -17.60 -19.97 8.90
N MET A 467 -18.36 -21.05 8.81
CA MET A 467 -18.39 -22.05 9.88
C MET A 467 -17.03 -22.77 9.91
N PRO A 468 -16.37 -22.80 11.07
CA PRO A 468 -15.09 -23.47 11.19
C PRO A 468 -15.23 -24.98 10.96
N ASN A 469 -14.15 -25.59 10.50
CA ASN A 469 -14.00 -27.03 10.40
C ASN A 469 -12.99 -27.52 11.45
N LYS A 470 -12.81 -28.84 11.57
CA LYS A 470 -11.92 -29.45 12.57
C LYS A 470 -10.45 -29.00 12.50
N HIS A 471 -10.03 -28.31 11.44
CA HIS A 471 -8.66 -27.87 11.22
C HIS A 471 -8.44 -26.38 11.45
N ASN A 472 -9.52 -25.58 11.62
CA ASN A 472 -9.47 -24.13 11.81
C ASN A 472 -10.30 -23.65 13.00
N LEU A 473 -10.43 -24.50 14.03
CA LEU A 473 -11.18 -24.24 15.26
C LEU A 473 -10.38 -23.44 16.31
N GLY A 474 -9.19 -22.95 16.03
CA GLY A 474 -8.38 -22.27 17.03
C GLY A 474 -7.83 -20.96 16.58
#